data_92770539f4a1b566b1d6551fbb845ea4
#
_entry.id   92770539f4a1b566b1d6551fbb845ea4
#
_cell.length_a   1.000
_cell.length_b   1.000
_cell.length_c   1.000
_cell.angle_alpha   90.00
_cell.angle_beta   90.00
_cell.angle_gamma   90.00
#
_symmetry.space_group_name_H-M   'P 1'
#
loop_
_entity.id
_entity.type
_entity.pdbx_description
1 polymer ?
#
loop_
_entity_poly.entity_id
_entity_poly.type
_entity_poly.pdbx_seq_one_letter_code
_entity_poly.pdbx_strand_id
1 'polypeptide(L)'
;MELLTEKYRPKTIEDLVITNKEFGDKLKQWKEKGSFDSHILLYGIPGTGKSSSINVILNELNITDYIAINGSDKTGVDDTRRIIEYASVPSLDDKIKVVVLEEFERLSPQAQDSLKYVLEKYSSWCRFIFTTNNVNKVTPAILSRCESYSFQKLDQQQFVTRIVNILTKENIKYSMEDVVEYIKSVI
;
A
#
# COMPACT_ATOMS: atom_id res chain seq x y z
N MET A 1 -12.79 -23.61 1.02
CA MET A 1 -13.60 -22.43 1.44
C MET A 1 -12.65 -21.26 1.49
N GLU A 2 -12.82 -20.26 0.63
CA GLU A 2 -11.96 -19.07 0.63
C GLU A 2 -12.35 -18.18 1.83
N LEU A 3 -11.36 -17.60 2.51
CA LEU A 3 -11.62 -16.68 3.62
C LEU A 3 -12.26 -15.41 3.08
N LEU A 4 -13.30 -14.90 3.75
CA LEU A 4 -13.98 -13.66 3.35
C LEU A 4 -13.01 -12.47 3.26
N THR A 5 -11.99 -12.44 4.14
CA THR A 5 -10.94 -11.41 4.14
C THR A 5 -10.14 -11.39 2.84
N GLU A 6 -9.87 -12.55 2.24
CA GLU A 6 -9.17 -12.64 0.95
C GLU A 6 -10.14 -12.42 -0.23
N LYS A 7 -11.32 -13.01 -0.19
CA LYS A 7 -12.35 -12.85 -1.22
C LYS A 7 -12.73 -11.38 -1.43
N TYR A 8 -12.86 -10.62 -0.34
CA TYR A 8 -13.26 -9.21 -0.34
C TYR A 8 -12.09 -8.23 -0.18
N ARG A 9 -10.85 -8.70 -0.37
CA ARG A 9 -9.70 -7.80 -0.43
C ARG A 9 -9.88 -6.82 -1.59
N PRO A 10 -9.76 -5.50 -1.37
CA PRO A 10 -9.91 -4.50 -2.43
C PRO A 10 -9.02 -4.80 -3.64
N LYS A 11 -9.62 -4.79 -4.83
CA LYS A 11 -8.92 -5.01 -6.10
C LYS A 11 -9.01 -3.80 -7.02
N THR A 12 -10.01 -2.96 -6.84
CA THR A 12 -10.25 -1.74 -7.62
C THR A 12 -10.35 -0.51 -6.71
N ILE A 13 -10.27 0.68 -7.29
CA ILE A 13 -10.42 1.94 -6.56
C ILE A 13 -11.79 2.00 -5.88
N GLU A 14 -12.83 1.49 -6.53
CA GLU A 14 -14.20 1.46 -6.03
C GLU A 14 -14.38 0.54 -4.80
N ASP A 15 -13.48 -0.44 -4.65
CA ASP A 15 -13.47 -1.33 -3.47
C ASP A 15 -12.78 -0.70 -2.26
N LEU A 16 -11.96 0.34 -2.46
CA LEU A 16 -11.25 1.01 -1.37
C LEU A 16 -12.17 1.96 -0.61
N VAL A 17 -12.04 1.92 0.71
CA VAL A 17 -12.52 3.01 1.54
C VAL A 17 -11.36 4.01 1.72
N ILE A 18 -11.46 5.13 1.00
CA ILE A 18 -10.40 6.14 0.95
C ILE A 18 -10.63 7.20 2.01
N THR A 19 -9.76 7.26 3.02
CA THR A 19 -9.82 8.28 4.08
C THR A 19 -9.04 9.55 3.73
N ASN A 20 -8.09 9.45 2.82
CA ASN A 20 -7.29 10.57 2.34
C ASN A 20 -7.74 10.98 0.94
N LYS A 21 -8.40 12.14 0.85
CA LYS A 21 -8.94 12.65 -0.42
C LYS A 21 -7.86 12.87 -1.47
N GLU A 22 -6.72 13.45 -1.08
CA GLU A 22 -5.60 13.70 -1.99
C GLU A 22 -5.09 12.40 -2.61
N PHE A 23 -4.92 11.36 -1.79
CA PHE A 23 -4.55 10.03 -2.28
C PHE A 23 -5.60 9.46 -3.25
N GLY A 24 -6.89 9.62 -2.93
CA GLY A 24 -7.97 9.17 -3.81
C GLY A 24 -7.96 9.86 -5.18
N ASP A 25 -7.73 11.16 -5.20
CA ASP A 25 -7.65 11.93 -6.43
C ASP A 25 -6.40 11.54 -7.25
N LYS A 26 -5.27 11.30 -6.57
CA LYS A 26 -4.04 10.78 -7.22
C LYS A 26 -4.24 9.39 -7.81
N LEU A 27 -4.89 8.47 -7.10
CA LEU A 27 -5.18 7.13 -7.64
C LEU A 27 -5.95 7.20 -8.96
N LYS A 28 -6.94 8.07 -9.07
CA LYS A 28 -7.71 8.27 -10.31
C LYS A 28 -6.82 8.81 -11.43
N GLN A 29 -5.98 9.81 -11.14
CA GLN A 29 -5.03 10.36 -12.10
C GLN A 29 -4.02 9.30 -12.58
N TRP A 30 -3.49 8.47 -11.67
CA TRP A 30 -2.58 7.38 -12.04
C TRP A 30 -3.27 6.33 -12.91
N LYS A 31 -4.53 5.98 -12.60
CA LYS A 31 -5.34 5.07 -13.42
C LYS A 31 -5.53 5.62 -14.84
N GLU A 32 -5.91 6.89 -14.98
CA GLU A 32 -6.09 7.55 -16.29
C GLU A 32 -4.77 7.62 -17.07
N LYS A 33 -3.66 7.90 -16.38
CA LYS A 33 -2.33 7.97 -16.99
C LYS A 33 -1.70 6.60 -17.27
N GLY A 34 -2.12 5.56 -16.57
CA GLY A 34 -1.53 4.23 -16.60
C GLY A 34 -0.19 4.11 -15.85
N SER A 35 0.21 5.14 -15.08
CA SER A 35 1.50 5.18 -14.37
C SER A 35 1.50 6.20 -13.24
N PHE A 36 2.48 6.09 -12.35
CA PHE A 36 2.80 7.12 -11.35
C PHE A 36 4.29 7.51 -11.43
N ASP A 37 4.59 8.78 -11.14
CA ASP A 37 5.90 9.36 -11.44
C ASP A 37 6.84 9.40 -10.22
N SER A 38 6.29 9.39 -9.01
CA SER A 38 7.03 9.56 -7.77
C SER A 38 7.11 8.25 -6.98
N HIS A 39 8.08 8.11 -6.09
CA HIS A 39 8.02 7.11 -5.03
C HIS A 39 6.89 7.46 -4.07
N ILE A 40 6.26 6.46 -3.48
CA ILE A 40 5.06 6.63 -2.64
C ILE A 40 5.35 6.12 -1.22
N LEU A 41 4.95 6.89 -0.22
CA LEU A 41 4.94 6.46 1.17
C LEU A 41 3.52 6.53 1.74
N LEU A 42 2.96 5.38 2.11
CA LEU A 42 1.69 5.27 2.79
C LEU A 42 1.94 5.08 4.30
N TYR A 43 1.49 6.03 5.13
CA TYR A 43 1.75 5.95 6.56
C TYR A 43 0.48 6.11 7.39
N GLY A 44 0.45 5.49 8.56
CA GLY A 44 -0.67 5.54 9.49
C GLY A 44 -0.77 4.27 10.33
N ILE A 45 -1.67 4.25 11.28
CA ILE A 45 -1.83 3.12 12.20
C ILE A 45 -2.17 1.81 11.47
N PRO A 46 -1.93 0.63 12.07
CA PRO A 46 -2.32 -0.64 11.48
C PRO A 46 -3.82 -0.71 11.17
N GLY A 47 -4.19 -1.50 10.15
CA GLY A 47 -5.60 -1.74 9.79
C GLY A 47 -6.28 -0.60 9.00
N THR A 48 -5.56 0.43 8.57
CA THR A 48 -6.13 1.58 7.85
C THR A 48 -6.19 1.43 6.33
N GLY A 49 -5.83 0.25 5.79
CA GLY A 49 -5.95 -0.03 4.35
C GLY A 49 -4.69 0.24 3.51
N LYS A 50 -3.52 0.52 4.11
CA LYS A 50 -2.26 0.77 3.38
C LYS A 50 -1.90 -0.36 2.41
N SER A 51 -1.83 -1.60 2.89
CA SER A 51 -1.50 -2.77 2.04
C SER A 51 -2.58 -3.05 0.99
N SER A 52 -3.86 -2.82 1.33
CA SER A 52 -4.95 -2.93 0.34
C SER A 52 -4.79 -1.90 -0.78
N SER A 53 -4.37 -0.68 -0.45
CA SER A 53 -4.12 0.37 -1.44
C SER A 53 -2.97 0.02 -2.38
N ILE A 54 -1.91 -0.65 -1.90
CA ILE A 54 -0.85 -1.15 -2.77
C ILE A 54 -1.40 -2.13 -3.81
N ASN A 55 -2.19 -3.11 -3.36
CA ASN A 55 -2.79 -4.09 -4.27
C ASN A 55 -3.65 -3.41 -5.34
N VAL A 56 -4.42 -2.39 -4.96
CA VAL A 56 -5.23 -1.63 -5.91
C VAL A 56 -4.34 -0.85 -6.89
N ILE A 57 -3.28 -0.20 -6.44
CA ILE A 57 -2.33 0.49 -7.33
C ILE A 57 -1.76 -0.50 -8.35
N LEU A 58 -1.25 -1.64 -7.91
CA LEU A 58 -0.65 -2.66 -8.78
C LEU A 58 -1.67 -3.19 -9.81
N ASN A 59 -2.90 -3.47 -9.37
CA ASN A 59 -3.95 -4.00 -10.24
C ASN A 59 -4.45 -2.95 -11.25
N GLU A 60 -4.80 -1.74 -10.80
CA GLU A 60 -5.36 -0.69 -11.65
C GLU A 60 -4.37 -0.20 -12.72
N LEU A 61 -3.08 -0.26 -12.40
CA LEU A 61 -2.02 0.13 -13.35
C LEU A 61 -1.45 -1.06 -14.13
N ASN A 62 -2.02 -2.28 -13.94
CA ASN A 62 -1.55 -3.51 -14.57
C ASN A 62 -0.04 -3.73 -14.37
N ILE A 63 0.47 -3.44 -13.17
CA ILE A 63 1.87 -3.63 -12.83
C ILE A 63 2.09 -5.10 -12.46
N THR A 64 2.77 -5.83 -13.34
CA THR A 64 3.08 -7.26 -13.16
C THR A 64 4.53 -7.50 -12.75
N ASP A 65 5.45 -6.58 -13.07
CA ASP A 65 6.85 -6.66 -12.68
C ASP A 65 7.07 -5.91 -11.36
N TYR A 66 6.93 -6.63 -10.24
CA TYR A 66 7.18 -6.07 -8.93
C TYR A 66 7.74 -7.13 -7.97
N ILE A 67 8.44 -6.65 -6.94
CA ILE A 67 8.78 -7.44 -5.76
C ILE A 67 8.17 -6.80 -4.51
N ALA A 68 7.72 -7.64 -3.58
CA ALA A 68 7.22 -7.22 -2.28
C ALA A 68 8.07 -7.82 -1.16
N ILE A 69 8.51 -6.98 -0.24
CA ILE A 69 9.34 -7.34 0.91
C ILE A 69 8.70 -6.73 2.15
N ASN A 70 8.57 -7.53 3.20
CA ASN A 70 8.07 -7.07 4.48
C ASN A 70 9.25 -6.86 5.45
N GLY A 71 9.38 -5.66 6.01
CA GLY A 71 10.43 -5.34 6.98
C GLY A 71 10.35 -6.13 8.30
N SER A 72 9.24 -6.85 8.57
CA SER A 72 9.11 -7.75 9.72
C SER A 72 9.77 -9.11 9.51
N ASP A 73 9.91 -9.53 8.28
CA ASP A 73 10.68 -10.74 7.97
C ASP A 73 12.14 -10.39 8.21
N LYS A 74 12.91 -11.21 8.89
CA LYS A 74 14.32 -10.95 9.28
C LYS A 74 15.14 -10.22 8.19
N THR A 75 14.71 -9.00 7.84
CA THR A 75 15.23 -8.19 6.74
C THR A 75 16.65 -7.81 7.06
N GLY A 76 17.57 -8.56 6.50
CA GLY A 76 18.99 -8.39 6.68
C GLY A 76 19.64 -7.68 5.48
N VAL A 77 20.96 -7.70 5.46
CA VAL A 77 21.79 -7.21 4.35
C VAL A 77 21.40 -7.86 3.02
N ASP A 78 20.94 -9.11 3.06
CA ASP A 78 20.55 -9.87 1.86
C ASP A 78 19.31 -9.31 1.16
N ASP A 79 18.30 -8.85 1.91
CA ASP A 79 17.10 -8.26 1.29
C ASP A 79 17.38 -6.89 0.67
N THR A 80 18.19 -6.07 1.32
CA THR A 80 18.66 -4.82 0.73
C THR A 80 19.41 -5.06 -0.57
N ARG A 81 20.26 -6.09 -0.60
CA ARG A 81 20.99 -6.50 -1.79
C ARG A 81 20.06 -6.96 -2.90
N ARG A 82 19.07 -7.79 -2.58
CA ARG A 82 18.04 -8.25 -3.52
C ARG A 82 17.23 -7.10 -4.12
N ILE A 83 16.88 -6.09 -3.30
CA ILE A 83 16.22 -4.87 -3.79
C ILE A 83 17.09 -4.14 -4.79
N ILE A 84 18.37 -3.95 -4.47
CA ILE A 84 19.33 -3.26 -5.34
C ILE A 84 19.50 -4.01 -6.68
N GLU A 85 19.69 -5.31 -6.62
CA GLU A 85 19.82 -6.16 -7.81
C GLU A 85 18.59 -6.07 -8.69
N TYR A 86 17.38 -6.20 -8.10
CA TYR A 86 16.12 -6.08 -8.83
C TYR A 86 15.94 -4.70 -9.47
N ALA A 87 16.18 -3.63 -8.73
CA ALA A 87 16.02 -2.25 -9.21
C ALA A 87 17.06 -1.88 -10.27
N SER A 88 18.25 -2.48 -10.25
CA SER A 88 19.34 -2.17 -11.18
C SER A 88 19.10 -2.63 -12.62
N VAL A 89 18.20 -3.59 -12.81
CA VAL A 89 17.87 -4.14 -14.14
C VAL A 89 16.63 -3.43 -14.68
N PRO A 90 16.69 -2.71 -15.81
CA PRO A 90 15.52 -2.11 -16.46
C PRO A 90 14.48 -3.16 -16.84
N SER A 91 13.21 -2.76 -16.93
CA SER A 91 12.15 -3.61 -17.47
C SER A 91 12.35 -3.83 -18.98
N LEU A 92 12.01 -5.02 -19.45
CA LEU A 92 12.12 -5.35 -20.89
C LEU A 92 11.02 -4.69 -21.73
N ASP A 93 9.91 -4.31 -21.12
CA ASP A 93 8.70 -3.83 -21.80
C ASP A 93 8.52 -2.31 -21.72
N ASP A 94 9.57 -1.55 -21.41
CA ASP A 94 9.52 -0.10 -21.10
C ASP A 94 8.49 0.26 -19.99
N LYS A 95 8.00 -0.72 -19.26
CA LYS A 95 7.09 -0.53 -18.13
C LYS A 95 7.87 -0.22 -16.86
N ILE A 96 7.19 0.45 -15.95
CA ILE A 96 7.73 0.74 -14.64
C ILE A 96 7.77 -0.56 -13.79
N LYS A 97 8.92 -0.87 -13.23
CA LYS A 97 9.09 -1.88 -12.17
C LYS A 97 8.71 -1.27 -10.83
N VAL A 98 8.19 -2.09 -9.93
CA VAL A 98 7.81 -1.61 -8.60
C VAL A 98 8.46 -2.45 -7.50
N VAL A 99 9.03 -1.77 -6.52
CA VAL A 99 9.49 -2.38 -5.27
C VAL A 99 8.54 -1.95 -4.17
N VAL A 100 7.88 -2.92 -3.55
CA VAL A 100 7.00 -2.72 -2.40
C VAL A 100 7.77 -3.08 -1.14
N LEU A 101 7.83 -2.14 -0.19
CA LEU A 101 8.45 -2.33 1.12
C LEU A 101 7.44 -2.04 2.22
N GLU A 102 6.88 -3.11 2.79
CA GLU A 102 5.94 -3.00 3.90
C GLU A 102 6.66 -2.97 5.24
N GLU A 103 6.07 -2.34 6.24
CA GLU A 103 6.63 -2.15 7.58
C GLU A 103 8.05 -1.54 7.56
N PHE A 104 8.24 -0.55 6.70
CA PHE A 104 9.54 0.07 6.43
C PHE A 104 10.25 0.62 7.68
N GLU A 105 9.49 1.00 8.72
CA GLU A 105 10.01 1.43 10.02
C GLU A 105 10.83 0.37 10.75
N ARG A 106 10.84 -0.88 10.29
CA ARG A 106 11.62 -1.96 10.88
C ARG A 106 13.03 -2.08 10.32
N LEU A 107 13.28 -1.45 9.17
CA LEU A 107 14.61 -1.37 8.62
C LEU A 107 15.49 -0.45 9.47
N SER A 108 16.75 -0.85 9.66
CA SER A 108 17.72 0.01 10.33
C SER A 108 17.95 1.31 9.53
N PRO A 109 18.34 2.42 10.18
CA PRO A 109 18.68 3.65 9.49
C PRO A 109 19.72 3.45 8.38
N GLN A 110 20.72 2.60 8.62
CA GLN A 110 21.76 2.28 7.62
C GLN A 110 21.17 1.58 6.39
N ALA A 111 20.21 0.66 6.57
CA ALA A 111 19.53 0.00 5.46
C ALA A 111 18.67 1.00 4.68
N GLN A 112 17.96 1.90 5.36
CA GLN A 112 17.20 2.97 4.73
C GLN A 112 18.11 3.91 3.92
N ASP A 113 19.26 4.31 4.47
CA ASP A 113 20.21 5.19 3.80
C ASP A 113 20.82 4.52 2.54
N SER A 114 21.03 3.20 2.58
CA SER A 114 21.49 2.45 1.41
C SER A 114 20.51 2.50 0.25
N LEU A 115 19.21 2.57 0.53
CA LEU A 115 18.16 2.66 -0.48
C LEU A 115 18.05 4.07 -1.11
N LYS A 116 18.54 5.13 -0.44
CA LYS A 116 18.54 6.49 -0.97
C LYS A 116 19.15 6.57 -2.36
N TYR A 117 20.32 5.99 -2.53
CA TYR A 117 21.02 5.97 -3.82
C TYR A 117 20.22 5.22 -4.90
N VAL A 118 19.58 4.12 -4.51
CA VAL A 118 18.77 3.28 -5.40
C VAL A 118 17.55 4.03 -5.92
N LEU A 119 16.86 4.77 -5.01
CA LEU A 119 15.72 5.61 -5.36
C LEU A 119 16.05 6.67 -6.40
N GLU A 120 17.20 7.32 -6.27
CA GLU A 120 17.64 8.35 -7.23
C GLU A 120 18.09 7.74 -8.55
N LYS A 121 18.98 6.75 -8.47
CA LYS A 121 19.68 6.20 -9.63
C LYS A 121 18.75 5.50 -10.61
N TYR A 122 17.77 4.76 -10.08
CA TYR A 122 16.89 3.93 -10.91
C TYR A 122 15.47 4.50 -11.07
N SER A 123 15.28 5.78 -10.71
CA SER A 123 13.99 6.47 -10.78
C SER A 123 13.39 6.57 -12.20
N SER A 124 14.15 6.36 -13.26
CA SER A 124 13.63 6.38 -14.62
C SER A 124 12.77 5.15 -14.96
N TRP A 125 13.03 3.99 -14.33
CA TRP A 125 12.32 2.75 -14.63
C TRP A 125 11.84 1.97 -13.39
N CYS A 126 12.26 2.36 -12.19
CA CYS A 126 11.84 1.69 -10.95
C CYS A 126 11.21 2.68 -9.97
N ARG A 127 10.06 2.32 -9.43
CA ARG A 127 9.35 3.07 -8.39
C ARG A 127 9.28 2.25 -7.11
N PHE A 128 9.20 2.96 -6.01
CA PHE A 128 9.09 2.35 -4.69
C PHE A 128 7.78 2.75 -4.06
N ILE A 129 7.12 1.78 -3.43
CA ILE A 129 5.95 2.01 -2.58
C ILE A 129 6.29 1.49 -1.18
N PHE A 130 6.32 2.40 -0.22
CA PHE A 130 6.60 2.10 1.16
C PHE A 130 5.32 2.13 1.98
N THR A 131 5.21 1.25 2.98
CA THR A 131 4.24 1.42 4.06
C THR A 131 4.96 1.53 5.39
N THR A 132 4.41 2.33 6.29
CA THR A 132 4.90 2.44 7.67
C THR A 132 3.77 2.71 8.64
N ASN A 133 3.87 2.13 9.83
CA ASN A 133 3.00 2.46 10.95
C ASN A 133 3.55 3.62 11.78
N ASN A 134 4.81 4.00 11.57
CA ASN A 134 5.46 5.09 12.29
C ASN A 134 6.38 5.89 11.37
N VAL A 135 5.87 6.98 10.83
CA VAL A 135 6.60 7.87 9.91
C VAL A 135 7.86 8.48 10.54
N ASN A 136 7.90 8.65 11.87
CA ASN A 136 9.06 9.20 12.57
C ASN A 136 10.28 8.27 12.56
N LYS A 137 10.09 6.99 12.22
CA LYS A 137 11.18 6.04 12.03
C LYS A 137 11.70 5.96 10.59
N VAL A 138 11.10 6.73 9.68
CA VAL A 138 11.57 6.85 8.30
C VAL A 138 12.57 7.99 8.22
N THR A 139 13.73 7.75 7.62
CA THR A 139 14.78 8.77 7.54
C THR A 139 14.34 9.95 6.65
N PRO A 140 14.76 11.18 6.96
CA PRO A 140 14.45 12.36 6.13
C PRO A 140 14.90 12.20 4.67
N ALA A 141 15.95 11.42 4.47
CA ALA A 141 16.47 11.13 3.14
C ALA A 141 15.47 10.37 2.25
N ILE A 142 14.67 9.47 2.83
CA ILE A 142 13.60 8.74 2.14
C ILE A 142 12.37 9.62 2.01
N LEU A 143 11.96 10.30 3.11
CA LEU A 143 10.78 11.18 3.12
C LEU A 143 10.83 12.25 2.03
N SER A 144 11.99 12.88 1.81
CA SER A 144 12.17 13.93 0.81
C SER A 144 12.06 13.45 -0.65
N ARG A 145 12.02 12.13 -0.88
CA ARG A 145 11.95 11.50 -2.21
C ARG A 145 10.63 10.82 -2.48
N CYS A 146 9.71 10.87 -1.53
CA CYS A 146 8.42 10.21 -1.65
C CYS A 146 7.26 11.22 -1.59
N GLU A 147 6.23 11.00 -2.40
CA GLU A 147 4.91 11.55 -2.11
C GLU A 147 4.31 10.76 -0.94
N SER A 148 3.98 11.47 0.14
CA SER A 148 3.59 10.84 1.41
C SER A 148 2.12 11.05 1.70
N TYR A 149 1.38 9.97 1.93
CA TYR A 149 -0.05 9.99 2.18
C TYR A 149 -0.38 9.40 3.54
N SER A 150 -1.10 10.17 4.36
CA SER A 150 -1.55 9.73 5.68
C SER A 150 -2.83 8.91 5.59
N PHE A 151 -2.85 7.78 6.28
CA PHE A 151 -4.01 6.91 6.42
C PHE A 151 -4.55 7.00 7.84
N GLN A 152 -5.78 7.43 7.96
CA GLN A 152 -6.49 7.54 9.24
C GLN A 152 -7.40 6.33 9.47
N LYS A 153 -7.83 6.12 10.70
CA LYS A 153 -8.88 5.13 10.98
C LYS A 153 -10.12 5.43 10.12
N LEU A 154 -10.74 4.37 9.62
CA LEU A 154 -12.07 4.47 9.03
C LEU A 154 -13.05 4.92 10.11
N ASP A 155 -13.97 5.80 9.75
CA ASP A 155 -15.09 6.10 10.63
C ASP A 155 -16.09 4.93 10.67
N GLN A 156 -16.92 4.95 11.70
CA GLN A 156 -17.90 3.88 11.92
C GLN A 156 -18.85 3.71 10.73
N GLN A 157 -19.22 4.79 10.06
CA GLN A 157 -20.17 4.77 8.95
C GLN A 157 -19.57 4.12 7.70
N GLN A 158 -18.29 4.35 7.43
CA GLN A 158 -17.54 3.73 6.34
C GLN A 158 -17.41 2.21 6.56
N PHE A 159 -17.16 1.77 7.80
CA PHE A 159 -17.15 0.35 8.16
C PHE A 159 -18.52 -0.31 7.97
N VAL A 160 -19.60 0.33 8.47
CA VAL A 160 -20.97 -0.15 8.28
C VAL A 160 -21.25 -0.39 6.80
N THR A 161 -20.99 0.61 5.98
CA THR A 161 -21.23 0.52 4.53
C THR A 161 -20.48 -0.66 3.90
N ARG A 162 -19.22 -0.85 4.27
CA ARG A 162 -18.39 -1.95 3.74
C ARG A 162 -18.93 -3.32 4.15
N ILE A 163 -19.27 -3.50 5.42
CA ILE A 163 -19.80 -4.76 5.97
C ILE A 163 -21.15 -5.08 5.33
N VAL A 164 -22.05 -4.12 5.27
CA VAL A 164 -23.38 -4.30 4.64
C VAL A 164 -23.23 -4.74 3.17
N ASN A 165 -22.33 -4.14 2.41
CA ASN A 165 -22.07 -4.54 1.04
C ASN A 165 -21.59 -6.00 0.94
N ILE A 166 -20.71 -6.44 1.85
CA ILE A 166 -20.22 -7.82 1.88
C ILE A 166 -21.35 -8.79 2.24
N LEU A 167 -22.10 -8.51 3.30
CA LEU A 167 -23.22 -9.37 3.74
C LEU A 167 -24.27 -9.50 2.65
N THR A 168 -24.58 -8.42 1.95
CA THR A 168 -25.52 -8.44 0.83
C THR A 168 -25.02 -9.30 -0.33
N LYS A 169 -23.75 -9.18 -0.70
CA LYS A 169 -23.13 -10.00 -1.76
C LYS A 169 -23.09 -11.50 -1.41
N GLU A 170 -22.95 -11.81 -0.13
CA GLU A 170 -22.96 -13.20 0.37
C GLU A 170 -24.37 -13.75 0.64
N ASN A 171 -25.41 -12.95 0.41
CA ASN A 171 -26.81 -13.30 0.75
C ASN A 171 -27.01 -13.68 2.24
N ILE A 172 -26.20 -13.10 3.13
CA ILE A 172 -26.30 -13.31 4.58
C ILE A 172 -27.36 -12.35 5.13
N LYS A 173 -28.34 -12.91 5.84
CA LYS A 173 -29.34 -12.10 6.55
C LYS A 173 -28.68 -11.38 7.73
N TYR A 174 -28.93 -10.12 7.91
CA TYR A 174 -28.40 -9.28 9.00
C TYR A 174 -29.45 -8.27 9.46
N SER A 175 -29.36 -7.81 10.70
CA SER A 175 -30.01 -6.59 11.14
C SER A 175 -28.98 -5.44 11.18
N MET A 176 -29.42 -4.21 10.97
CA MET A 176 -28.52 -3.05 11.08
C MET A 176 -28.01 -2.85 12.51
N GLU A 177 -28.82 -3.27 13.50
CA GLU A 177 -28.47 -3.22 14.92
C GLU A 177 -27.29 -4.13 15.22
N ASP A 178 -27.32 -5.39 14.74
CA ASP A 178 -26.22 -6.35 14.93
C ASP A 178 -24.92 -5.86 14.24
N VAL A 179 -25.02 -5.28 13.05
CA VAL A 179 -23.85 -4.75 12.32
C VAL A 179 -23.22 -3.60 13.10
N VAL A 180 -24.02 -2.67 13.60
CA VAL A 180 -23.53 -1.51 14.36
C VAL A 180 -22.94 -1.96 15.70
N GLU A 181 -23.56 -2.91 16.40
CA GLU A 181 -23.06 -3.46 17.66
C GLU A 181 -21.72 -4.18 17.46
N TYR A 182 -21.62 -5.03 16.44
CA TYR A 182 -20.37 -5.69 16.08
C TYR A 182 -19.24 -4.69 15.81
N ILE A 183 -19.51 -3.66 15.02
CA ILE A 183 -18.51 -2.62 14.69
C ILE A 183 -18.03 -1.91 15.95
N LYS A 184 -18.94 -1.53 16.86
CA LYS A 184 -18.57 -0.90 18.15
C LYS A 184 -17.68 -1.78 19.01
N SER A 185 -17.78 -3.11 18.87
CA SER A 185 -16.96 -4.05 19.63
C SER A 185 -15.53 -4.22 19.07
N VAL A 186 -15.30 -3.80 17.81
CA VAL A 186 -14.04 -4.06 17.06
C VAL A 186 -13.23 -2.78 16.82
N ILE A 187 -13.85 -1.59 16.91
CA ILE A 187 -13.20 -0.28 16.73
C ILE A 187 -12.90 0.36 18.08
#